data_f1ef62c78a96140899f65600918f50de
#
_entry.id   f1ef62c78a96140899f65600918f50de
#
_cell.length_a   1.000
_cell.length_b   1.000
_cell.length_c   1.000
_cell.angle_alpha   90.00
_cell.angle_beta   90.00
_cell.angle_gamma   90.00
#
_symmetry.space_group_name_H-M   'P 1'
#
loop_
_entity.id
_entity.type
_entity.pdbx_description
1 polymer ?
#
loop_
_entity_poly.entity_id
_entity_poly.type
_entity_poly.pdbx_seq_one_letter_code
_entity_poly.pdbx_strand_id
1 'polypeptide(L)'
;TLENTRSLMGHRHQSALHTSVWRLGKVLKDNGPKIFQIETTLNTDMFPKPFDFLSKREWEWTAKDRATFLATTKSLNRTPIKLARKIFHNMEGPHQMTSVQAGDTDAVHKITLEKVYEQQLVEVTGQTDILTMGIPYVCPYNPDGVMNPILVMCMGLGYLFNMYRNKPLVREGGVIIMTHPCYRDFNPVHHPSYIDFFEQVLADTTSPAEMSRKWEKQYA
;
A
#
# COMPACT_ATOMS: atom_id res chain seq x y z
N THR A 1 20.54 8.86 -4.21
CA THR A 1 21.90 8.35 -4.46
C THR A 1 21.88 6.83 -4.54
N LEU A 2 22.84 6.23 -5.25
CA LEU A 2 23.02 4.79 -5.37
C LEU A 2 23.15 4.06 -4.02
N GLU A 3 23.68 4.73 -3.02
CA GLU A 3 23.78 4.22 -1.65
C GLU A 3 22.40 3.92 -1.04
N ASN A 4 21.35 4.55 -1.55
CA ASN A 4 19.97 4.36 -1.10
C ASN A 4 19.17 3.37 -1.97
N THR A 5 19.78 2.70 -2.95
CA THR A 5 19.08 1.69 -3.78
C THR A 5 18.63 0.47 -2.98
N ARG A 6 19.14 0.29 -1.77
CA ARG A 6 18.67 -0.70 -0.79
C ARG A 6 17.66 -0.13 0.19
N SER A 7 17.18 1.09 -0.05
CA SER A 7 16.17 1.72 0.79
C SER A 7 14.87 0.92 0.70
N LEU A 8 14.40 0.45 1.84
CA LEU A 8 13.14 -0.28 1.94
C LEU A 8 12.05 0.69 2.36
N MET A 9 10.93 0.69 1.63
CA MET A 9 9.77 1.47 2.00
C MET A 9 9.27 1.05 3.40
N GLY A 10 8.91 2.03 4.21
CA GLY A 10 8.49 1.79 5.59
C GLY A 10 9.62 1.49 6.59
N HIS A 11 10.86 1.38 6.15
CA HIS A 11 11.98 1.13 7.07
C HIS A 11 12.60 2.43 7.58
N ARG A 12 12.44 2.68 8.87
CA ARG A 12 12.86 3.93 9.52
C ARG A 12 14.31 4.34 9.27
N HIS A 13 15.23 3.39 9.22
CA HIS A 13 16.66 3.65 9.09
C HIS A 13 17.22 3.44 7.68
N GLN A 14 16.49 2.76 6.81
CA GLN A 14 16.92 2.44 5.44
C GLN A 14 16.10 3.16 4.37
N SER A 15 15.12 3.99 4.78
CA SER A 15 14.36 4.82 3.85
C SER A 15 14.90 6.24 3.88
N ALA A 16 15.42 6.71 2.75
CA ALA A 16 15.85 8.10 2.58
C ALA A 16 14.71 9.09 2.80
N LEU A 17 13.49 8.72 2.37
CA LEU A 17 12.29 9.52 2.59
C LEU A 17 12.04 9.72 4.09
N HIS A 18 11.98 8.64 4.87
CA HIS A 18 11.76 8.71 6.32
C HIS A 18 12.84 9.52 7.03
N THR A 19 14.10 9.30 6.67
CA THR A 19 15.23 10.03 7.27
C THR A 19 15.16 11.54 6.97
N SER A 20 14.83 11.91 5.74
CA SER A 20 14.73 13.32 5.33
C SER A 20 13.53 14.01 5.97
N VAL A 21 12.37 13.37 5.97
CA VAL A 21 11.16 13.90 6.61
C VAL A 21 11.34 14.03 8.12
N TRP A 22 11.99 13.07 8.76
CA TRP A 22 12.28 13.14 10.19
C TRP A 22 13.22 14.30 10.53
N ARG A 23 14.30 14.52 9.73
CA ARG A 23 15.20 15.65 9.91
C ARG A 23 14.48 16.99 9.75
N LEU A 24 13.65 17.12 8.72
CA LEU A 24 12.83 18.30 8.50
C LEU A 24 11.85 18.55 9.64
N GLY A 25 11.16 17.50 10.09
CA GLY A 25 10.26 17.55 11.24
C GLY A 25 10.94 18.00 12.52
N LYS A 26 12.19 17.55 12.75
CA LYS A 26 12.99 17.99 13.88
C LYS A 26 13.34 19.47 13.81
N VAL A 27 13.75 19.96 12.63
CA VAL A 27 14.03 21.39 12.43
C VAL A 27 12.78 22.23 12.71
N LEU A 28 11.61 21.80 12.25
CA LEU A 28 10.35 22.48 12.53
C LEU A 28 9.99 22.46 14.02
N LYS A 29 10.20 21.35 14.70
CA LYS A 29 9.94 21.21 16.13
C LYS A 29 10.85 22.12 16.96
N ASP A 30 12.12 22.23 16.59
CA ASP A 30 13.13 22.99 17.35
C ASP A 30 13.06 24.50 17.10
N ASN A 31 12.61 24.93 15.90
CA ASN A 31 12.67 26.34 15.47
C ASN A 31 11.30 26.91 15.01
N GLY A 32 10.28 26.09 14.96
CA GLY A 32 8.96 26.46 14.44
C GLY A 32 7.92 26.74 15.53
N PRO A 33 6.66 26.86 15.13
CA PRO A 33 5.55 27.00 16.06
C PRO A 33 5.38 25.73 16.90
N LYS A 34 4.73 25.87 18.05
CA LYS A 34 4.33 24.71 18.84
C LYS A 34 3.39 23.83 18.04
N ILE A 35 3.76 22.56 17.88
CA ILE A 35 2.96 21.56 17.17
C ILE A 35 2.19 20.74 18.21
N PHE A 36 0.88 20.66 18.02
CA PHE A 36 0.00 19.79 18.78
C PHE A 36 -0.60 18.77 17.82
N GLN A 37 -0.37 17.50 18.07
CA GLN A 37 -0.82 16.42 17.19
C GLN A 37 -1.99 15.67 17.79
N ILE A 38 -2.92 15.29 16.94
CA ILE A 38 -4.02 14.36 17.27
C ILE A 38 -3.90 13.18 16.30
N GLU A 39 -3.81 11.98 16.83
CA GLU A 39 -3.84 10.73 16.06
C GLU A 39 -4.98 9.84 16.54
N THR A 40 -5.56 9.10 15.61
CA THR A 40 -6.64 8.15 15.88
C THR A 40 -6.30 6.79 15.31
N THR A 41 -6.76 5.73 15.97
CA THR A 41 -6.82 4.40 15.37
C THR A 41 -8.26 4.04 15.01
N LEU A 42 -8.42 3.30 13.94
CA LEU A 42 -9.72 2.83 13.45
C LEU A 42 -9.80 1.31 13.59
N ASN A 43 -11.01 0.79 13.70
CA ASN A 43 -11.23 -0.64 13.62
C ASN A 43 -10.94 -1.17 12.19
N THR A 44 -10.86 -2.49 12.05
CA THR A 44 -10.62 -3.18 10.77
C THR A 44 -11.89 -3.55 10.02
N ASP A 45 -13.06 -3.20 10.54
CA ASP A 45 -14.33 -3.48 9.89
C ASP A 45 -14.49 -2.59 8.66
N MET A 46 -14.39 -3.19 7.49
CA MET A 46 -14.40 -2.47 6.20
C MET A 46 -15.72 -2.60 5.47
N PHE A 47 -16.55 -3.59 5.82
CA PHE A 47 -17.72 -3.94 5.03
C PHE A 47 -19.01 -3.82 5.83
N PRO A 48 -19.99 -2.97 5.39
CA PRO A 48 -21.30 -2.90 5.99
C PRO A 48 -22.12 -4.15 5.67
N LYS A 49 -23.14 -4.45 6.48
CA LYS A 49 -24.11 -5.49 6.14
C LYS A 49 -24.82 -5.16 4.82
N PRO A 50 -25.08 -6.15 3.97
CA PRO A 50 -24.90 -7.60 4.17
C PRO A 50 -23.54 -8.15 3.73
N PHE A 51 -22.52 -7.32 3.54
CA PHE A 51 -21.21 -7.69 3.01
C PHE A 51 -20.15 -7.91 4.10
N ASP A 52 -20.53 -7.92 5.36
CA ASP A 52 -19.65 -8.17 6.52
C ASP A 52 -18.92 -9.53 6.44
N PHE A 53 -19.47 -10.49 5.71
CA PHE A 53 -18.81 -11.77 5.44
C PHE A 53 -17.52 -11.66 4.63
N LEU A 54 -17.30 -10.54 3.89
CA LEU A 54 -16.07 -10.30 3.14
C LEU A 54 -14.85 -10.09 4.05
N SER A 55 -15.07 -9.80 5.32
CA SER A 55 -14.01 -9.76 6.34
C SER A 55 -13.59 -11.16 6.82
N LYS A 56 -14.36 -12.19 6.51
CA LYS A 56 -14.05 -13.58 6.85
C LYS A 56 -13.19 -14.23 5.77
N ARG A 57 -12.50 -15.27 6.15
CA ARG A 57 -11.78 -16.10 5.19
C ARG A 57 -12.77 -16.86 4.30
N GLU A 58 -12.46 -17.06 3.03
CA GLU A 58 -13.39 -17.66 2.06
C GLU A 58 -13.88 -19.06 2.44
N TRP A 59 -13.09 -19.85 3.17
CA TRP A 59 -13.50 -21.16 3.67
C TRP A 59 -14.46 -21.11 4.87
N GLU A 60 -14.58 -19.94 5.52
CA GLU A 60 -15.55 -19.70 6.59
C GLU A 60 -16.90 -19.20 6.07
N TRP A 61 -16.98 -18.91 4.76
CA TRP A 61 -18.21 -18.43 4.15
C TRP A 61 -19.30 -19.50 4.13
N THR A 62 -20.48 -19.11 4.57
CA THR A 62 -21.68 -19.92 4.45
C THR A 62 -22.17 -20.01 3.00
N ALA A 63 -23.07 -20.93 2.70
CA ALA A 63 -23.71 -21.01 1.38
C ALA A 63 -24.45 -19.71 1.01
N LYS A 64 -25.02 -19.01 2.00
CA LYS A 64 -25.67 -17.71 1.82
C LYS A 64 -24.64 -16.64 1.43
N ASP A 65 -23.49 -16.59 2.09
CA ASP A 65 -22.43 -15.62 1.79
C ASP A 65 -21.94 -15.81 0.36
N ARG A 66 -21.68 -17.04 -0.07
CA ARG A 66 -21.28 -17.38 -1.44
C ARG A 66 -22.34 -16.99 -2.48
N ALA A 67 -23.61 -17.27 -2.22
CA ALA A 67 -24.70 -16.86 -3.10
C ALA A 67 -24.80 -15.35 -3.21
N THR A 68 -24.67 -14.62 -2.10
CA THR A 68 -24.68 -13.16 -2.05
C THR A 68 -23.50 -12.59 -2.85
N PHE A 69 -22.30 -13.13 -2.66
CA PHE A 69 -21.11 -12.72 -3.40
C PHE A 69 -21.28 -12.88 -4.91
N LEU A 70 -21.74 -14.06 -5.37
CA LEU A 70 -21.93 -14.33 -6.79
C LEU A 70 -23.02 -13.45 -7.41
N ALA A 71 -24.12 -13.24 -6.71
CA ALA A 71 -25.21 -12.39 -7.20
C ALA A 71 -24.75 -10.94 -7.31
N THR A 72 -24.06 -10.42 -6.28
CA THR A 72 -23.53 -9.04 -6.27
C THR A 72 -22.49 -8.83 -7.35
N THR A 73 -21.54 -9.75 -7.49
CA THR A 73 -20.49 -9.64 -8.53
C THR A 73 -21.09 -9.64 -9.93
N LYS A 74 -22.06 -10.54 -10.21
CA LYS A 74 -22.75 -10.55 -11.50
C LYS A 74 -23.54 -9.28 -11.77
N SER A 75 -24.17 -8.71 -10.73
CA SER A 75 -24.91 -7.45 -10.83
C SER A 75 -23.97 -6.27 -11.11
N LEU A 76 -22.90 -6.16 -10.35
CA LEU A 76 -21.90 -5.10 -10.53
C LEU A 76 -21.24 -5.13 -11.92
N ASN A 77 -20.88 -6.32 -12.41
CA ASN A 77 -20.29 -6.50 -13.74
C ASN A 77 -21.23 -6.07 -14.89
N ARG A 78 -22.54 -6.04 -14.66
CA ARG A 78 -23.54 -5.58 -15.61
C ARG A 78 -23.92 -4.10 -15.41
N THR A 79 -23.50 -3.50 -14.32
CA THR A 79 -23.83 -2.13 -14.00
C THR A 79 -22.93 -1.17 -14.80
N PRO A 80 -23.49 -0.13 -15.45
CA PRO A 80 -22.69 0.88 -16.11
C PRO A 80 -21.68 1.51 -15.15
N ILE A 81 -20.44 1.68 -15.61
CA ILE A 81 -19.32 2.11 -14.76
C ILE A 81 -19.60 3.40 -13.96
N LYS A 82 -20.31 4.36 -14.55
CA LYS A 82 -20.69 5.62 -13.89
C LYS A 82 -21.60 5.36 -12.68
N LEU A 83 -22.53 4.43 -12.82
CA LEU A 83 -23.45 4.06 -11.73
C LEU A 83 -22.74 3.24 -10.67
N ALA A 84 -21.89 2.30 -11.07
CA ALA A 84 -21.08 1.51 -10.14
C ALA A 84 -20.17 2.41 -9.29
N ARG A 85 -19.51 3.40 -9.90
CA ARG A 85 -18.71 4.40 -9.18
C ARG A 85 -19.56 5.22 -8.20
N LYS A 86 -20.74 5.68 -8.62
CA LYS A 86 -21.64 6.43 -7.73
C LYS A 86 -22.07 5.60 -6.52
N ILE A 87 -22.40 4.33 -6.73
CA ILE A 87 -22.74 3.41 -5.62
C ILE A 87 -21.53 3.27 -4.69
N PHE A 88 -20.35 3.02 -5.22
CA PHE A 88 -19.13 2.85 -4.42
C PHE A 88 -18.78 4.10 -3.60
N HIS A 89 -18.85 5.29 -4.21
CA HIS A 89 -18.57 6.55 -3.51
C HIS A 89 -19.60 6.92 -2.41
N ASN A 90 -20.79 6.35 -2.45
CA ASN A 90 -21.81 6.56 -1.43
C ASN A 90 -21.88 5.40 -0.40
N MET A 91 -21.01 4.42 -0.51
CA MET A 91 -20.91 3.38 0.52
C MET A 91 -20.14 3.92 1.73
N GLU A 92 -20.80 3.91 2.87
CA GLU A 92 -20.17 4.21 4.14
C GLU A 92 -19.56 2.92 4.72
N GLY A 93 -18.27 2.96 5.08
CA GLY A 93 -17.65 1.88 5.83
C GLY A 93 -18.03 1.94 7.32
N PRO A 94 -18.18 0.80 8.00
CA PRO A 94 -18.52 0.76 9.43
C PRO A 94 -17.29 1.07 10.31
N HIS A 95 -16.47 2.03 9.87
CA HIS A 95 -15.27 2.43 10.61
C HIS A 95 -15.63 3.16 11.89
N GLN A 96 -15.01 2.75 12.99
CA GLN A 96 -15.14 3.38 14.29
C GLN A 96 -13.76 3.72 14.83
N MET A 97 -13.64 4.85 15.50
CA MET A 97 -12.41 5.17 16.24
C MET A 97 -12.26 4.23 17.43
N THR A 98 -11.13 3.55 17.49
CA THR A 98 -10.80 2.64 18.59
C THR A 98 -9.96 3.33 19.66
N SER A 99 -9.22 4.38 19.30
CA SER A 99 -8.51 5.23 20.25
C SER A 99 -8.22 6.61 19.66
N VAL A 100 -8.03 7.58 20.54
CA VAL A 100 -7.62 8.96 20.23
C VAL A 100 -6.48 9.36 21.15
N GLN A 101 -5.37 9.82 20.59
CA GLN A 101 -4.22 10.36 21.29
C GLN A 101 -4.01 11.80 20.88
N ALA A 102 -3.61 12.66 21.81
CA ALA A 102 -3.35 14.06 21.55
C ALA A 102 -2.20 14.61 22.41
N GLY A 103 -1.33 15.43 21.84
CA GLY A 103 -0.21 16.03 22.55
C GLY A 103 1.04 16.25 21.70
N ASP A 104 2.20 16.00 22.30
CA ASP A 104 3.49 16.05 21.57
C ASP A 104 3.57 14.96 20.51
N THR A 105 4.06 15.34 19.32
CA THR A 105 4.09 14.47 18.14
C THR A 105 4.74 13.12 18.40
N ASP A 106 5.93 13.10 19.00
CA ASP A 106 6.67 11.85 19.20
C ASP A 106 5.99 10.95 20.24
N ALA A 107 5.45 11.55 21.31
CA ALA A 107 4.76 10.83 22.38
C ALA A 107 3.42 10.25 21.87
N VAL A 108 2.65 11.03 21.14
CA VAL A 108 1.39 10.61 20.53
C VAL A 108 1.63 9.47 19.55
N HIS A 109 2.58 9.66 18.64
CA HIS A 109 2.87 8.64 17.60
C HIS A 109 3.30 7.30 18.21
N LYS A 110 4.10 7.34 19.26
CA LYS A 110 4.52 6.11 19.96
C LYS A 110 3.31 5.33 20.49
N ILE A 111 2.40 6.00 21.19
CA ILE A 111 1.22 5.36 21.78
C ILE A 111 0.28 4.85 20.67
N THR A 112 0.10 5.64 19.59
CA THR A 112 -0.71 5.24 18.45
C THR A 112 -0.17 3.98 17.79
N LEU A 113 1.16 3.87 17.60
CA LEU A 113 1.78 2.65 17.07
C LEU A 113 1.60 1.43 17.97
N GLU A 114 1.69 1.60 19.28
CA GLU A 114 1.42 0.53 20.24
C GLU A 114 -0.02 0.02 20.09
N LYS A 115 -1.00 0.94 19.98
CA LYS A 115 -2.41 0.60 19.75
C LYS A 115 -2.65 -0.09 18.39
N VAL A 116 -2.00 0.36 17.33
CA VAL A 116 -2.08 -0.30 16.02
C VAL A 116 -1.51 -1.73 16.10
N TYR A 117 -0.40 -1.92 16.79
CA TYR A 117 0.17 -3.26 16.97
C TYR A 117 -0.73 -4.18 17.78
N GLU A 118 -1.28 -3.70 18.89
CA GLU A 118 -2.26 -4.47 19.67
C GLU A 118 -3.46 -4.92 18.84
N GLN A 119 -3.91 -4.06 17.91
CA GLN A 119 -5.13 -4.29 17.15
C GLN A 119 -4.89 -5.11 15.88
N GLN A 120 -3.79 -4.88 15.16
CA GLN A 120 -3.62 -5.36 13.78
C GLN A 120 -2.46 -6.32 13.61
N LEU A 121 -1.58 -6.45 14.60
CA LEU A 121 -0.43 -7.32 14.48
C LEU A 121 -0.83 -8.79 14.54
N VAL A 122 -0.47 -9.54 13.52
CA VAL A 122 -0.58 -11.00 13.50
C VAL A 122 0.80 -11.60 13.54
N GLU A 123 1.10 -12.38 14.60
CA GLU A 123 2.37 -13.07 14.69
C GLU A 123 2.35 -14.33 13.81
N VAL A 124 3.36 -14.45 12.95
CA VAL A 124 3.57 -15.60 12.09
C VAL A 124 4.88 -16.28 12.48
N THR A 125 4.84 -17.58 12.71
CA THR A 125 6.04 -18.34 13.05
C THR A 125 6.79 -18.77 11.78
N GLY A 126 8.05 -18.39 11.68
CA GLY A 126 8.91 -18.73 10.53
C GLY A 126 8.57 -17.92 9.27
N GLN A 127 8.93 -18.48 8.12
CA GLN A 127 8.71 -17.91 6.80
C GLN A 127 7.91 -18.90 5.94
N THR A 128 7.16 -18.39 4.98
CA THR A 128 6.37 -19.22 4.06
C THR A 128 7.20 -19.63 2.83
N ASP A 129 6.86 -20.77 2.25
CA ASP A 129 7.41 -21.20 0.95
C ASP A 129 6.78 -20.41 -0.20
N ILE A 130 5.50 -20.09 -0.08
CA ILE A 130 4.71 -19.40 -1.10
C ILE A 130 3.94 -18.27 -0.44
N LEU A 131 4.03 -17.08 -1.01
CA LEU A 131 3.23 -15.92 -0.64
C LEU A 131 2.36 -15.51 -1.83
N THR A 132 1.06 -15.59 -1.65
CA THR A 132 0.08 -15.12 -2.66
C THR A 132 -0.52 -13.81 -2.18
N MET A 133 -0.56 -12.81 -3.07
CA MET A 133 -1.13 -11.50 -2.75
C MET A 133 -1.96 -10.94 -3.91
N GLY A 134 -3.11 -10.36 -3.59
CA GLY A 134 -3.90 -9.56 -4.51
C GLY A 134 -3.38 -8.12 -4.54
N ILE A 135 -3.06 -7.63 -5.73
CA ILE A 135 -2.67 -6.24 -5.91
C ILE A 135 -3.91 -5.41 -6.26
N PRO A 136 -4.13 -4.24 -5.64
CA PRO A 136 -5.27 -3.39 -5.96
C PRO A 136 -5.34 -3.05 -7.44
N TYR A 137 -6.54 -3.09 -8.02
CA TYR A 137 -6.75 -2.78 -9.43
C TYR A 137 -6.53 -1.30 -9.74
N VAL A 138 -7.04 -0.43 -8.88
CA VAL A 138 -6.88 1.03 -9.01
C VAL A 138 -5.65 1.52 -8.27
N CYS A 139 -5.01 2.53 -8.84
CA CYS A 139 -3.87 3.18 -8.22
C CYS A 139 -4.31 3.93 -6.95
N PRO A 140 -3.72 3.69 -5.77
CA PRO A 140 -4.06 4.42 -4.56
C PRO A 140 -3.69 5.91 -4.63
N TYR A 141 -2.78 6.29 -5.52
CA TYR A 141 -2.35 7.68 -5.74
C TYR A 141 -3.13 8.39 -6.86
N ASN A 142 -3.86 7.63 -7.66
CA ASN A 142 -4.72 8.13 -8.73
C ASN A 142 -5.97 7.26 -8.83
N PRO A 143 -7.05 7.58 -8.11
CA PRO A 143 -8.26 6.76 -8.05
C PRO A 143 -8.95 6.54 -9.41
N ASP A 144 -8.71 7.40 -10.37
CA ASP A 144 -9.27 7.27 -11.72
C ASP A 144 -8.40 6.44 -12.69
N GLY A 145 -7.22 6.04 -12.22
CA GLY A 145 -6.25 5.28 -13.02
C GLY A 145 -6.12 3.83 -12.60
N VAL A 146 -5.89 2.97 -13.59
CA VAL A 146 -5.45 1.59 -13.38
C VAL A 146 -3.97 1.60 -13.01
N MET A 147 -3.55 0.67 -12.17
CA MET A 147 -2.13 0.53 -11.82
C MET A 147 -1.32 0.07 -13.02
N ASN A 148 -0.28 0.82 -13.36
CA ASN A 148 0.70 0.42 -14.36
C ASN A 148 1.65 -0.68 -13.84
N PRO A 149 2.40 -1.37 -14.69
CA PRO A 149 3.28 -2.47 -14.28
C PRO A 149 4.31 -2.09 -13.20
N ILE A 150 4.84 -0.87 -13.23
CA ILE A 150 5.81 -0.39 -12.23
C ILE A 150 5.13 -0.28 -10.86
N LEU A 151 3.94 0.31 -10.81
CA LEU A 151 3.18 0.44 -9.55
C LEU A 151 2.74 -0.92 -9.01
N VAL A 152 2.37 -1.87 -9.87
CA VAL A 152 2.06 -3.26 -9.46
C VAL A 152 3.27 -3.88 -8.76
N MET A 153 4.46 -3.76 -9.35
CA MET A 153 5.69 -4.28 -8.75
C MET A 153 6.05 -3.54 -7.45
N CYS A 154 5.92 -2.22 -7.42
CA CYS A 154 6.15 -1.42 -6.21
C CYS A 154 5.19 -1.80 -5.08
N MET A 155 3.91 -1.99 -5.38
CA MET A 155 2.94 -2.43 -4.38
C MET A 155 3.24 -3.84 -3.86
N GLY A 156 3.48 -4.79 -4.75
CA GLY A 156 3.77 -6.16 -4.36
C GLY A 156 5.08 -6.32 -3.60
N LEU A 157 6.17 -5.86 -4.17
CA LEU A 157 7.51 -6.09 -3.63
C LEU A 157 7.96 -5.00 -2.65
N GLY A 158 7.51 -3.76 -2.83
CA GLY A 158 7.88 -2.66 -1.96
C GLY A 158 6.99 -2.58 -0.71
N TYR A 159 5.67 -2.59 -0.88
CA TYR A 159 4.74 -2.43 0.23
C TYR A 159 4.30 -3.77 0.83
N LEU A 160 3.62 -4.61 0.09
CA LEU A 160 2.99 -5.81 0.65
C LEU A 160 3.99 -6.85 1.14
N PHE A 161 5.10 -7.02 0.45
CA PHE A 161 6.15 -7.96 0.85
C PHE A 161 6.93 -7.52 2.09
N ASN A 162 7.17 -6.22 2.26
CA ASN A 162 8.00 -5.64 3.31
C ASN A 162 7.24 -4.78 4.33
N MET A 163 5.93 -4.69 4.26
CA MET A 163 5.13 -3.85 5.17
C MET A 163 5.37 -4.18 6.64
N TYR A 164 5.87 -5.38 6.90
CA TYR A 164 5.99 -5.87 8.24
C TYR A 164 7.43 -5.82 8.74
N ARG A 165 7.83 -4.68 9.31
CA ARG A 165 9.14 -4.48 9.97
C ARG A 165 10.36 -4.92 9.13
N ASN A 166 10.22 -4.89 7.79
CA ASN A 166 11.23 -5.36 6.84
C ASN A 166 11.71 -6.80 7.05
N LYS A 167 10.85 -7.65 7.59
CA LYS A 167 11.08 -9.08 7.63
C LYS A 167 10.30 -9.70 6.48
N PRO A 168 10.97 -10.30 5.49
CA PRO A 168 10.28 -10.94 4.39
C PRO A 168 9.43 -12.11 4.90
N LEU A 169 8.17 -12.16 4.47
CA LEU A 169 7.26 -13.25 4.82
C LEU A 169 7.63 -14.55 4.12
N VAL A 170 8.18 -14.48 2.91
CA VAL A 170 8.63 -15.63 2.14
C VAL A 170 10.12 -15.87 2.38
N ARG A 171 10.50 -17.15 2.51
CA ARG A 171 11.90 -17.53 2.65
C ARG A 171 12.70 -17.28 1.37
N GLU A 172 14.02 -17.27 1.47
CA GLU A 172 14.89 -17.24 0.31
C GLU A 172 14.65 -18.46 -0.59
N GLY A 173 14.58 -18.24 -1.90
CA GLY A 173 14.22 -19.26 -2.88
C GLY A 173 12.74 -19.66 -2.89
N GLY A 174 11.88 -19.03 -2.10
CA GLY A 174 10.45 -19.21 -2.14
C GLY A 174 9.77 -18.48 -3.32
N VAL A 175 8.45 -18.57 -3.41
CA VAL A 175 7.68 -18.06 -4.53
C VAL A 175 6.72 -16.95 -4.08
N ILE A 176 6.68 -15.85 -4.83
CA ILE A 176 5.69 -14.78 -4.65
C ILE A 176 4.76 -14.80 -5.86
N ILE A 177 3.46 -14.96 -5.60
CA ILE A 177 2.41 -14.90 -6.62
C ILE A 177 1.62 -13.62 -6.43
N MET A 178 1.71 -12.71 -7.40
CA MET A 178 0.95 -11.48 -7.43
C MET A 178 -0.18 -11.60 -8.44
N THR A 179 -1.42 -11.39 -8.00
CA THR A 179 -2.60 -11.43 -8.87
C THR A 179 -3.03 -10.01 -9.21
N HIS A 180 -2.83 -9.64 -10.47
CA HIS A 180 -3.26 -8.38 -11.08
C HIS A 180 -3.29 -8.52 -12.60
N PRO A 181 -4.21 -7.88 -13.34
CA PRO A 181 -4.21 -7.90 -14.82
C PRO A 181 -2.94 -7.34 -15.45
N CYS A 182 -2.25 -6.43 -14.77
CA CYS A 182 -0.97 -5.84 -15.16
C CYS A 182 -0.97 -5.26 -16.58
N TYR A 183 -1.98 -4.46 -16.90
CA TYR A 183 -2.08 -3.80 -18.19
C TYR A 183 -0.91 -2.82 -18.38
N ARG A 184 -0.35 -2.80 -19.59
CA ARG A 184 0.60 -1.77 -20.01
C ARG A 184 -0.15 -0.46 -20.28
N ASP A 185 -0.70 0.13 -19.23
CA ASP A 185 -1.44 1.38 -19.27
C ASP A 185 -0.81 2.38 -18.31
N PHE A 186 -0.29 3.45 -18.84
CA PHE A 186 0.39 4.50 -18.07
C PHE A 186 -0.37 5.81 -18.22
N ASN A 187 -0.62 6.48 -17.11
CA ASN A 187 -1.25 7.79 -17.14
C ASN A 187 -0.21 8.87 -17.49
N PRO A 188 -0.31 9.51 -18.67
CA PRO A 188 0.68 10.48 -19.13
C PRO A 188 0.62 11.81 -18.38
N VAL A 189 -0.47 12.07 -17.64
CA VAL A 189 -0.64 13.32 -16.89
C VAL A 189 -0.09 13.17 -15.48
N HIS A 190 -0.43 12.08 -14.79
CA HIS A 190 -0.04 11.89 -13.40
C HIS A 190 1.33 11.23 -13.23
N HIS A 191 1.73 10.39 -14.18
CA HIS A 191 2.97 9.60 -14.07
C HIS A 191 3.76 9.55 -15.38
N PRO A 192 4.08 10.69 -16.00
CA PRO A 192 4.81 10.70 -17.29
C PRO A 192 6.19 10.05 -17.17
N SER A 193 6.90 10.27 -16.06
CA SER A 193 8.23 9.69 -15.82
C SER A 193 8.23 8.16 -15.77
N TYR A 194 7.11 7.53 -15.45
CA TYR A 194 7.02 6.07 -15.43
C TYR A 194 7.03 5.48 -16.84
N ILE A 195 6.54 6.22 -17.83
CA ILE A 195 6.56 5.82 -19.24
C ILE A 195 8.02 5.74 -19.70
N ASP A 196 8.78 6.82 -19.52
CA ASP A 196 10.19 6.86 -19.87
C ASP A 196 11.02 5.81 -19.13
N PHE A 197 10.78 5.68 -17.84
CA PHE A 197 11.47 4.68 -17.03
C PHE A 197 11.18 3.25 -17.52
N PHE A 198 9.94 2.93 -17.83
CA PHE A 198 9.56 1.61 -18.32
C PHE A 198 10.07 1.33 -19.73
N GLU A 199 9.92 2.30 -20.64
CA GLU A 199 10.20 2.10 -22.06
C GLU A 199 11.67 2.27 -22.44
N GLN A 200 12.42 3.10 -21.69
CA GLN A 200 13.81 3.41 -21.99
C GLN A 200 14.77 2.82 -20.98
N VAL A 201 14.60 3.12 -19.69
CA VAL A 201 15.56 2.77 -18.66
C VAL A 201 15.53 1.27 -18.34
N LEU A 202 14.37 0.72 -18.04
CA LEU A 202 14.20 -0.71 -17.75
C LEU A 202 14.43 -1.60 -18.97
N ALA A 203 14.17 -1.09 -20.17
CA ALA A 203 14.46 -1.81 -21.41
C ALA A 203 15.96 -1.92 -21.69
N ASP A 204 16.76 -0.95 -21.21
CA ASP A 204 18.22 -0.97 -21.35
C ASP A 204 18.90 -1.82 -20.27
N THR A 205 18.51 -1.67 -19.01
CA THR A 205 19.13 -2.40 -17.90
C THR A 205 18.22 -2.51 -16.67
N THR A 206 18.39 -3.59 -15.93
CA THR A 206 17.80 -3.79 -14.61
C THR A 206 18.79 -3.57 -13.46
N SER A 207 20.03 -3.23 -13.76
CA SER A 207 21.06 -2.94 -12.78
C SER A 207 20.96 -1.50 -12.28
N PRO A 208 20.69 -1.25 -10.98
CA PRO A 208 20.65 0.11 -10.44
C PRO A 208 21.93 0.92 -10.67
N ALA A 209 23.08 0.26 -10.61
CA ALA A 209 24.38 0.89 -10.85
C ALA A 209 24.54 1.37 -12.29
N GLU A 210 24.06 0.60 -13.26
CA GLU A 210 24.07 0.99 -14.67
C GLU A 210 23.03 2.05 -14.96
N MET A 211 21.83 1.98 -14.37
CA MET A 211 20.80 3.00 -14.48
C MET A 211 21.36 4.37 -14.05
N SER A 212 21.97 4.45 -12.88
CA SER A 212 22.56 5.69 -12.41
C SER A 212 23.67 6.19 -13.34
N ARG A 213 24.58 5.32 -13.75
CA ARG A 213 25.70 5.72 -14.63
C ARG A 213 25.24 6.27 -15.98
N LYS A 214 24.22 5.63 -16.59
CA LYS A 214 23.76 5.97 -17.94
C LYS A 214 22.71 7.07 -17.96
N TRP A 215 21.78 7.03 -17.01
CA TRP A 215 20.52 7.75 -17.10
C TRP A 215 20.36 8.88 -16.08
N GLU A 216 21.09 8.87 -14.95
CA GLU A 216 20.91 9.88 -13.88
C GLU A 216 21.07 11.31 -14.39
N LYS A 217 22.03 11.57 -15.29
CA LYS A 217 22.26 12.91 -15.84
C LYS A 217 21.13 13.42 -16.74
N GLN A 218 20.39 12.49 -17.35
CA GLN A 218 19.30 12.84 -18.25
C GLN A 218 18.02 13.18 -17.48
N TYR A 219 17.83 12.57 -16.30
CA TYR A 219 16.62 12.68 -15.50
C TYR A 219 16.83 13.36 -14.13
N ALA A 220 18.00 13.93 -13.88
CA ALA A 220 18.34 14.64 -12.63
C ALA A 220 17.76 16.06 -12.55
#